data_8bf7e58dab44e41bc372669284938f54
#
_entry.id   8bf7e58dab44e41bc372669284938f54
#
_cell.length_a   1.000
_cell.length_b   1.000
_cell.length_c   1.000
_cell.angle_alpha   90.00
_cell.angle_beta   90.00
_cell.angle_gamma   90.00
#
_symmetry.space_group_name_H-M   'P 1'
#
loop_
_entity.id
_entity.type
_entity.pdbx_description
1 polymer ?
#
loop_
_entity_poly.entity_id
_entity_poly.type
_entity_poly.pdbx_seq_one_letter_code
_entity_poly.pdbx_strand_id
1 'polypeptide(L)'
;MKKFTKGCLLTALGLFVVGIILFIAFGFLGGFAQLDNHTQGEGGWSWPFKLYGSLNDVSDWREVFSDENGDLSDEIWGDDMKIDKAEWEKMTTLAEEKTKLTEGKDIRNIELQIGACYFELKASEDENIWIELSKKPDKTRYFVSGDTLKVVSRISVRHSNWGLSTNVPRVTLYLPEGMELENLDGQFGAGYFYMDAMKAQQVGINVGAGDCDIRSLEAKEVDISSGAGNMDIGLLKTEKAAINVGAGDLTMEWMEISDNLDFSIGMGHADVKAGVIAGDANLDCGMGDIVMALEGSEADYNSTIGCGMGTVQFGNSVFQTGDHEINRGAAHTMDIDCGMGSVGIQFQ
;
A
#
# COMPACT_ATOMS: atom_id res chain seq x y z
N MET A 1 42.56 -20.99 -13.60
CA MET A 1 41.15 -20.77 -14.01
C MET A 1 40.25 -20.27 -12.85
N LYS A 2 40.34 -20.80 -11.61
CA LYS A 2 39.44 -20.36 -10.49
C LYS A 2 39.54 -18.90 -10.03
N LYS A 3 40.68 -18.20 -10.25
CA LYS A 3 40.81 -16.77 -9.86
C LYS A 3 40.22 -15.83 -10.91
N PHE A 4 40.25 -16.18 -12.18
CA PHE A 4 39.71 -15.38 -13.27
C PHE A 4 38.16 -15.40 -13.24
N THR A 5 37.56 -16.55 -13.01
CA THR A 5 36.09 -16.66 -12.87
C THR A 5 35.52 -15.89 -11.67
N LYS A 6 36.25 -15.86 -10.54
CA LYS A 6 35.84 -15.06 -9.38
C LYS A 6 35.93 -13.55 -9.64
N GLY A 7 36.94 -13.10 -10.39
CA GLY A 7 37.06 -11.71 -10.78
C GLY A 7 35.93 -11.26 -11.73
N CYS A 8 35.61 -12.07 -12.74
CA CYS A 8 34.50 -11.79 -13.65
C CYS A 8 33.14 -11.80 -12.95
N LEU A 9 32.94 -12.70 -11.98
CA LEU A 9 31.70 -12.79 -11.21
C LEU A 9 31.52 -11.55 -10.30
N LEU A 10 32.62 -11.10 -9.66
CA LEU A 10 32.60 -9.91 -8.82
C LEU A 10 32.38 -8.62 -9.63
N THR A 11 32.97 -8.52 -10.82
CA THR A 11 32.73 -7.38 -11.73
C THR A 11 31.31 -7.41 -12.28
N ALA A 12 30.77 -8.57 -12.65
CA ALA A 12 29.38 -8.69 -13.09
C ALA A 12 28.40 -8.33 -11.99
N LEU A 13 28.64 -8.77 -10.76
CA LEU A 13 27.83 -8.41 -9.60
C LEU A 13 27.90 -6.89 -9.30
N GLY A 14 29.09 -6.31 -9.39
CA GLY A 14 29.27 -4.86 -9.22
C GLY A 14 28.54 -4.05 -10.28
N LEU A 15 28.59 -4.45 -11.55
CA LEU A 15 27.85 -3.82 -12.64
C LEU A 15 26.33 -4.01 -12.49
N PHE A 16 25.89 -5.14 -11.98
CA PHE A 16 24.48 -5.42 -11.71
C PHE A 16 23.94 -4.50 -10.59
N VAL A 17 24.67 -4.35 -9.48
CA VAL A 17 24.32 -3.44 -8.39
C VAL A 17 24.29 -1.97 -8.85
N VAL A 18 25.28 -1.56 -9.66
CA VAL A 18 25.29 -0.22 -10.26
C VAL A 18 24.10 -0.05 -11.22
N GLY A 19 23.76 -1.09 -11.99
CA GLY A 19 22.59 -1.09 -12.86
C GLY A 19 21.27 -0.91 -12.09
N ILE A 20 21.12 -1.60 -10.98
CA ILE A 20 19.96 -1.44 -10.09
C ILE A 20 19.90 -0.02 -9.50
N ILE A 21 21.02 0.51 -9.01
CA ILE A 21 21.06 1.89 -8.47
C ILE A 21 20.70 2.91 -9.55
N LEU A 22 21.22 2.73 -10.77
CA LEU A 22 20.88 3.61 -11.90
C LEU A 22 19.43 3.44 -12.33
N PHE A 23 18.89 2.23 -12.29
CA PHE A 23 17.50 1.95 -12.61
C PHE A 23 16.55 2.59 -11.59
N ILE A 24 16.86 2.46 -10.29
CA ILE A 24 16.14 3.13 -9.22
C ILE A 24 16.26 4.66 -9.37
N ALA A 25 17.47 5.17 -9.57
CA ALA A 25 17.69 6.60 -9.79
C ALA A 25 16.96 7.12 -11.03
N PHE A 26 16.91 6.33 -12.12
CA PHE A 26 16.18 6.67 -13.34
C PHE A 26 14.66 6.65 -13.11
N GLY A 27 14.16 5.70 -12.32
CA GLY A 27 12.76 5.67 -11.86
C GLY A 27 12.43 6.93 -11.05
N PHE A 28 13.20 7.20 -10.02
CA PHE A 28 13.06 8.42 -9.18
C PHE A 28 13.20 9.74 -9.97
N LEU A 29 13.92 9.73 -11.08
CA LEU A 29 14.06 10.89 -11.98
C LEU A 29 12.95 10.96 -13.05
N GLY A 30 11.88 10.16 -12.93
CA GLY A 30 10.74 10.18 -13.87
C GLY A 30 11.03 9.54 -15.23
N GLY A 31 12.10 8.74 -15.32
CA GLY A 31 12.50 8.08 -16.58
C GLY A 31 11.47 7.05 -17.07
N PHE A 32 10.69 6.45 -16.16
CA PHE A 32 9.63 5.52 -16.52
C PHE A 32 8.43 6.20 -17.20
N ALA A 33 8.08 7.42 -16.78
CA ALA A 33 7.01 8.20 -17.40
C ALA A 33 7.31 8.59 -18.87
N GLN A 34 8.59 8.75 -19.24
CA GLN A 34 9.00 9.00 -20.62
C GLN A 34 8.99 7.75 -21.50
N LEU A 35 9.21 6.56 -20.92
CA LEU A 35 9.18 5.30 -21.65
C LEU A 35 7.75 4.91 -22.03
N ASP A 36 6.77 5.16 -21.15
CA ASP A 36 5.36 4.84 -21.42
C ASP A 36 4.78 5.66 -22.58
N ASN A 37 5.16 6.92 -22.72
CA ASN A 37 4.77 7.77 -23.86
C ASN A 37 5.38 7.35 -25.20
N HIS A 38 6.44 6.52 -25.21
CA HIS A 38 7.08 6.06 -26.44
C HIS A 38 6.60 4.69 -26.92
N THR A 39 5.91 3.92 -26.08
CA THR A 39 5.49 2.53 -26.37
C THR A 39 4.06 2.38 -26.85
N GLN A 40 3.29 3.46 -26.99
CA GLN A 40 1.93 3.42 -27.55
C GLN A 40 1.88 3.31 -29.08
N GLY A 41 2.99 3.00 -29.75
CA GLY A 41 3.03 2.64 -31.17
C GLY A 41 2.95 1.12 -31.37
N GLU A 42 2.10 0.67 -32.29
CA GLU A 42 1.82 -0.73 -32.64
C GLU A 42 3.08 -1.63 -32.67
N GLY A 43 3.17 -2.59 -31.76
CA GLY A 43 4.26 -3.57 -31.69
C GLY A 43 5.08 -3.56 -30.41
N GLY A 44 4.58 -2.93 -29.35
CA GLY A 44 5.30 -2.78 -28.10
C GLY A 44 5.47 -4.09 -27.31
N TRP A 45 6.68 -4.32 -26.83
CA TRP A 45 6.97 -5.23 -25.75
C TRP A 45 6.12 -4.79 -24.55
N SER A 46 5.19 -5.61 -24.11
CA SER A 46 4.56 -5.41 -22.80
C SER A 46 5.63 -5.72 -21.76
N TRP A 47 5.91 -4.75 -20.89
CA TRP A 47 6.73 -4.98 -19.70
C TRP A 47 6.01 -6.04 -18.83
N PRO A 48 6.75 -6.99 -18.24
CA PRO A 48 6.15 -8.02 -17.40
C PRO A 48 5.54 -7.48 -16.09
N PHE A 49 5.63 -6.16 -15.89
CA PHE A 49 5.08 -5.51 -14.69
C PHE A 49 3.96 -4.56 -15.12
N LYS A 50 2.72 -4.93 -14.85
CA LYS A 50 1.65 -3.95 -14.70
C LYS A 50 1.90 -3.20 -13.39
N LEU A 51 2.66 -2.12 -13.47
CA LEU A 51 2.69 -1.12 -12.42
C LEU A 51 1.33 -0.44 -12.41
N TYR A 52 0.41 -0.97 -11.60
CA TYR A 52 -0.91 -0.37 -11.43
C TYR A 52 -0.78 1.00 -10.77
N GLY A 53 -1.55 1.92 -11.28
CA GLY A 53 -1.95 3.29 -10.89
C GLY A 53 -1.16 4.06 -9.84
N SER A 54 -0.69 3.45 -8.76
CA SER A 54 -0.05 4.15 -7.65
C SER A 54 1.40 4.61 -7.94
N LEU A 55 2.10 4.00 -8.92
CA LEU A 55 3.45 4.45 -9.28
C LEU A 55 3.48 5.55 -10.34
N ASN A 56 2.38 5.82 -11.04
CA ASN A 56 2.28 7.01 -11.87
C ASN A 56 2.31 8.30 -11.02
N ASP A 57 1.86 8.24 -9.76
CA ASP A 57 1.93 9.36 -8.83
C ASP A 57 3.33 9.59 -8.23
N VAL A 58 4.21 8.59 -8.22
CA VAL A 58 5.60 8.75 -7.73
C VAL A 58 6.41 9.70 -8.64
N SER A 59 6.00 9.94 -9.89
CA SER A 59 6.66 10.92 -10.74
C SER A 59 6.56 12.36 -10.22
N ASP A 60 5.55 12.67 -9.43
CA ASP A 60 5.34 14.00 -8.85
C ASP A 60 6.24 14.29 -7.62
N TRP A 61 6.89 13.27 -7.04
CA TRP A 61 7.91 13.49 -6.01
C TRP A 61 9.09 14.35 -6.50
N ARG A 62 9.22 14.50 -7.80
CA ARG A 62 10.26 15.33 -8.41
C ARG A 62 10.05 16.81 -8.14
N GLU A 63 8.83 17.28 -8.12
CA GLU A 63 8.49 18.70 -7.85
C GLU A 63 8.60 19.01 -6.35
N VAL A 64 8.39 18.01 -5.48
CA VAL A 64 8.56 18.13 -4.03
C VAL A 64 9.99 18.52 -3.63
N PHE A 65 10.99 18.16 -4.43
CA PHE A 65 12.41 18.36 -4.14
C PHE A 65 13.06 19.50 -4.94
N SER A 66 12.34 20.20 -5.81
CA SER A 66 12.93 21.14 -6.76
C SER A 66 12.62 22.63 -6.56
N ASP A 67 11.86 23.02 -5.54
CA ASP A 67 11.59 24.45 -5.32
C ASP A 67 12.72 25.14 -4.55
N GLU A 68 13.47 26.01 -5.24
CA GLU A 68 14.57 26.81 -4.70
C GLU A 68 14.14 27.86 -3.67
N ASN A 69 12.82 28.16 -3.53
CA ASN A 69 12.32 29.24 -2.68
C ASN A 69 11.82 28.77 -1.31
N GLY A 70 11.81 27.48 -1.01
CA GLY A 70 11.48 26.95 0.31
C GLY A 70 10.01 27.14 0.73
N ASP A 71 9.15 27.52 -0.18
CA ASP A 71 7.70 27.56 -0.02
C ASP A 71 7.13 26.29 -0.64
N LEU A 72 7.02 25.25 0.19
CA LEU A 72 6.33 24.00 -0.16
C LEU A 72 4.83 24.31 -0.22
N SER A 73 4.46 25.17 -1.14
CA SER A 73 3.09 25.52 -1.44
C SER A 73 2.46 24.42 -2.28
N ASP A 74 1.36 23.90 -1.83
CA ASP A 74 0.23 23.32 -2.55
C ASP A 74 0.49 22.18 -3.58
N GLU A 75 1.73 21.84 -3.97
CA GLU A 75 2.08 20.90 -5.05
C GLU A 75 2.70 19.56 -4.57
N ILE A 76 2.80 19.34 -3.26
CA ILE A 76 3.43 18.14 -2.68
C ILE A 76 2.52 16.90 -2.77
N TRP A 77 1.27 17.12 -3.02
CA TRP A 77 0.24 16.10 -3.04
C TRP A 77 -0.06 15.73 -4.48
N GLY A 78 -0.04 14.46 -4.83
CA GLY A 78 -0.48 13.97 -6.14
C GLY A 78 -1.84 14.57 -6.53
N ASP A 79 -2.22 14.51 -7.79
CA ASP A 79 -3.46 15.13 -8.28
C ASP A 79 -4.71 14.74 -7.47
N ASP A 80 -4.68 13.56 -6.84
CA ASP A 80 -5.77 13.03 -6.00
C ASP A 80 -5.82 13.66 -4.58
N MET A 81 -4.73 14.28 -4.11
CA MET A 81 -4.68 14.96 -2.80
C MET A 81 -4.82 16.50 -2.91
N LYS A 82 -5.08 17.05 -4.09
CA LYS A 82 -5.27 18.49 -4.28
C LYS A 82 -6.66 18.90 -3.76
N ILE A 83 -6.70 19.44 -2.55
CA ILE A 83 -7.88 20.18 -2.11
C ILE A 83 -7.86 21.56 -2.73
N ASP A 84 -8.94 21.95 -3.41
CA ASP A 84 -9.12 23.31 -3.87
C ASP A 84 -9.00 24.29 -2.67
N LYS A 85 -8.30 25.39 -2.90
CA LYS A 85 -8.13 26.46 -1.89
C LYS A 85 -9.47 26.92 -1.33
N ALA A 86 -10.51 26.99 -2.16
CA ALA A 86 -11.83 27.38 -1.73
C ALA A 86 -12.51 26.32 -0.85
N GLU A 87 -12.23 25.04 -1.05
CA GLU A 87 -12.68 23.96 -0.17
C GLU A 87 -11.94 24.02 1.17
N TRP A 88 -10.62 24.15 1.13
CA TRP A 88 -9.80 24.30 2.34
C TRP A 88 -10.25 25.46 3.23
N GLU A 89 -10.58 26.61 2.66
CA GLU A 89 -11.03 27.79 3.40
C GLU A 89 -12.39 27.60 4.09
N LYS A 90 -13.23 26.69 3.59
CA LYS A 90 -14.53 26.33 4.19
C LYS A 90 -14.42 25.34 5.35
N MET A 91 -13.30 24.64 5.47
CA MET A 91 -13.12 23.64 6.51
C MET A 91 -12.85 24.28 7.87
N THR A 92 -13.31 23.62 8.92
CA THR A 92 -13.10 24.06 10.30
C THR A 92 -11.69 23.73 10.77
N THR A 93 -10.97 24.74 11.28
CA THR A 93 -9.64 24.56 11.88
C THR A 93 -9.78 23.89 13.25
N LEU A 94 -8.90 22.98 13.56
CA LEU A 94 -8.85 22.27 14.84
C LEU A 94 -7.98 22.99 15.87
N ALA A 95 -8.24 22.73 17.15
CA ALA A 95 -7.41 23.15 18.28
C ALA A 95 -6.42 22.06 18.68
N GLU A 96 -5.44 22.37 19.54
CA GLU A 96 -4.49 21.36 20.10
C GLU A 96 -5.12 20.49 21.21
N GLU A 97 -6.43 20.41 21.28
CA GLU A 97 -7.15 19.66 22.29
C GLU A 97 -8.02 18.59 21.62
N LYS A 98 -8.44 17.61 22.42
CA LYS A 98 -9.42 16.63 21.97
C LYS A 98 -10.74 17.35 21.65
N THR A 99 -11.07 17.39 20.37
CA THR A 99 -12.21 18.12 19.82
C THR A 99 -13.28 17.15 19.33
N LYS A 100 -14.53 17.33 19.75
CA LYS A 100 -15.67 16.60 19.19
C LYS A 100 -15.94 17.11 17.77
N LEU A 101 -15.97 16.20 16.80
CA LEU A 101 -16.29 16.53 15.41
C LEU A 101 -17.78 16.42 15.13
N THR A 102 -18.39 15.30 15.50
CA THR A 102 -19.81 14.99 15.27
C THR A 102 -20.25 13.77 16.10
N GLU A 103 -21.52 13.39 15.98
CA GLU A 103 -22.02 12.11 16.50
C GLU A 103 -21.77 11.00 15.46
N GLY A 104 -21.29 9.84 15.91
CA GLY A 104 -20.92 8.73 15.03
C GLY A 104 -22.07 8.19 14.19
N LYS A 105 -23.28 8.17 14.76
CA LYS A 105 -24.49 7.68 14.07
C LYS A 105 -24.86 8.47 12.80
N ASP A 106 -24.37 9.70 12.65
CA ASP A 106 -24.67 10.56 11.51
C ASP A 106 -23.67 10.37 10.36
N ILE A 107 -22.56 9.63 10.61
CA ILE A 107 -21.48 9.44 9.63
C ILE A 107 -21.48 8.02 9.12
N ARG A 108 -21.38 7.88 7.79
CA ARG A 108 -21.24 6.62 7.07
C ARG A 108 -19.96 6.56 6.25
N ASN A 109 -19.46 7.73 5.87
CA ASN A 109 -18.29 7.85 5.01
C ASN A 109 -17.22 8.69 5.71
N ILE A 110 -15.97 8.22 5.64
CA ILE A 110 -14.81 8.94 6.18
C ILE A 110 -13.76 9.06 5.08
N GLU A 111 -13.34 10.29 4.82
CA GLU A 111 -12.24 10.64 3.92
C GLU A 111 -11.08 11.24 4.73
N LEU A 112 -9.93 10.60 4.65
CA LEU A 112 -8.71 11.02 5.35
C LEU A 112 -7.63 11.40 4.33
N GLN A 113 -7.16 12.63 4.38
CA GLN A 113 -6.02 13.10 3.60
C GLN A 113 -4.95 13.59 4.57
N ILE A 114 -4.02 12.72 4.89
CA ILE A 114 -3.09 12.91 6.00
C ILE A 114 -1.66 13.00 5.46
N GLY A 115 -1.03 14.14 5.66
CA GLY A 115 0.34 14.37 5.26
C GLY A 115 1.36 13.58 6.07
N ALA A 116 2.45 14.24 6.43
CA ALA A 116 3.54 13.60 7.15
C ALA A 116 3.37 13.70 8.66
N CYS A 117 2.81 12.67 9.28
CA CYS A 117 2.62 12.64 10.74
C CYS A 117 2.50 11.21 11.28
N TYR A 118 2.33 11.11 12.59
CA TYR A 118 1.90 9.90 13.26
C TYR A 118 0.36 9.94 13.34
N PHE A 119 -0.32 9.11 12.55
CA PHE A 119 -1.77 9.04 12.54
C PHE A 119 -2.27 7.78 13.24
N GLU A 120 -3.27 7.94 14.09
CA GLU A 120 -3.92 6.82 14.77
C GLU A 120 -5.44 6.91 14.60
N LEU A 121 -6.06 5.79 14.24
CA LEU A 121 -7.49 5.59 14.27
C LEU A 121 -7.82 4.62 15.40
N LYS A 122 -8.55 5.08 16.40
CA LYS A 122 -8.82 4.35 17.65
C LYS A 122 -10.30 4.31 17.99
N ALA A 123 -10.66 3.37 18.87
CA ALA A 123 -12.00 3.34 19.45
C ALA A 123 -12.25 4.55 20.36
N SER A 124 -13.44 5.14 20.26
CA SER A 124 -13.94 6.16 21.19
C SER A 124 -14.56 5.51 22.42
N GLU A 125 -14.52 6.22 23.54
CA GLU A 125 -15.19 5.80 24.78
C GLU A 125 -16.71 6.07 24.75
N ASP A 126 -17.20 6.81 23.77
CA ASP A 126 -18.59 7.19 23.60
C ASP A 126 -19.04 7.09 22.13
N GLU A 127 -20.29 7.47 21.87
CA GLU A 127 -20.88 7.43 20.51
C GLU A 127 -20.47 8.61 19.62
N ASN A 128 -19.51 9.43 20.03
CA ASN A 128 -19.06 10.58 19.27
C ASN A 128 -17.74 10.32 18.56
N ILE A 129 -17.56 11.04 17.46
CA ILE A 129 -16.28 11.10 16.74
C ILE A 129 -15.47 12.27 17.30
N TRP A 130 -14.25 11.97 17.74
CA TRP A 130 -13.31 12.93 18.28
C TRP A 130 -12.02 12.95 17.49
N ILE A 131 -11.35 14.08 17.48
CA ILE A 131 -9.99 14.21 16.99
C ILE A 131 -9.10 14.87 18.04
N GLU A 132 -7.88 14.40 18.15
CA GLU A 132 -6.87 14.94 19.05
C GLU A 132 -5.60 15.24 18.26
N LEU A 133 -5.07 16.44 18.45
CA LEU A 133 -3.85 16.90 17.78
C LEU A 133 -2.78 17.23 18.81
N SER A 134 -1.59 16.71 18.66
CA SER A 134 -0.49 17.04 19.56
C SER A 134 0.22 18.35 19.20
N LYS A 135 0.18 18.76 17.93
CA LYS A 135 0.90 19.94 17.40
C LYS A 135 0.34 20.38 16.06
N LYS A 136 0.61 21.66 15.71
CA LYS A 136 0.26 22.27 14.42
C LYS A 136 -1.22 22.15 14.06
N PRO A 137 -2.12 22.62 14.94
CA PRO A 137 -3.55 22.54 14.68
C PRO A 137 -3.98 23.35 13.45
N ASP A 138 -3.25 24.41 13.13
CA ASP A 138 -3.48 25.25 11.96
C ASP A 138 -3.32 24.49 10.61
N LYS A 139 -2.64 23.36 10.61
CA LYS A 139 -2.40 22.50 9.43
C LYS A 139 -3.42 21.37 9.29
N THR A 140 -4.31 21.19 10.25
CA THR A 140 -5.32 20.13 10.20
C THR A 140 -6.70 20.73 10.29
N ARG A 141 -7.57 20.34 9.38
CA ARG A 141 -8.95 20.82 9.28
C ARG A 141 -9.90 19.66 9.05
N TYR A 142 -11.16 19.88 9.36
CA TYR A 142 -12.21 18.91 9.06
C TYR A 142 -13.45 19.58 8.49
N PHE A 143 -14.27 18.77 7.86
CA PHE A 143 -15.55 19.19 7.31
C PHE A 143 -16.54 18.02 7.40
N VAL A 144 -17.76 18.32 7.79
CA VAL A 144 -18.87 17.36 7.79
C VAL A 144 -19.89 17.80 6.75
N SER A 145 -20.19 16.97 5.79
CA SER A 145 -21.18 17.21 4.74
C SER A 145 -22.11 16.01 4.60
N GLY A 146 -23.36 16.18 5.01
CA GLY A 146 -24.28 15.05 5.05
C GLY A 146 -23.79 13.97 6.01
N ASP A 147 -23.55 12.80 5.49
CA ASP A 147 -23.05 11.61 6.21
C ASP A 147 -21.54 11.36 6.03
N THR A 148 -20.83 12.32 5.45
CA THR A 148 -19.39 12.23 5.17
C THR A 148 -18.58 13.15 6.09
N LEU A 149 -17.61 12.55 6.78
CA LEU A 149 -16.58 13.28 7.53
C LEU A 149 -15.28 13.29 6.71
N LYS A 150 -14.80 14.48 6.39
CA LYS A 150 -13.50 14.67 5.75
C LYS A 150 -12.51 15.29 6.72
N VAL A 151 -11.33 14.71 6.88
CA VAL A 151 -10.23 15.20 7.70
C VAL A 151 -9.00 15.37 6.82
N VAL A 152 -8.42 16.56 6.84
CA VAL A 152 -7.26 16.90 6.04
C VAL A 152 -6.16 17.47 6.91
N SER A 153 -4.97 16.89 6.82
CA SER A 153 -3.78 17.35 7.52
C SER A 153 -2.65 17.65 6.54
N ARG A 154 -2.38 18.94 6.34
CA ARG A 154 -1.27 19.44 5.51
C ARG A 154 0.03 19.56 6.30
N ILE A 155 0.34 18.56 7.12
CA ILE A 155 1.60 18.50 7.85
C ILE A 155 2.66 17.94 6.92
N SER A 156 3.76 18.68 6.72
CA SER A 156 4.93 18.25 5.95
C SER A 156 6.17 18.18 6.84
N VAL A 157 7.06 17.24 6.57
CA VAL A 157 8.38 17.17 7.23
C VAL A 157 9.36 17.96 6.40
N ARG A 158 9.85 19.09 6.92
CA ARG A 158 10.93 19.83 6.27
C ARG A 158 12.23 19.03 6.32
N HIS A 159 12.90 18.94 5.21
CA HIS A 159 14.12 18.16 4.93
C HIS A 159 15.38 18.54 5.74
N SER A 160 15.30 19.44 6.72
CA SER A 160 16.48 20.00 7.36
C SER A 160 17.15 19.12 8.42
N ASN A 161 16.59 18.01 8.83
CA ASN A 161 17.22 17.12 9.81
C ASN A 161 16.72 15.67 9.67
N TRP A 162 17.35 14.89 8.85
CA TRP A 162 17.29 13.41 8.88
C TRP A 162 18.01 12.87 10.13
N GLY A 163 17.61 13.30 11.29
CA GLY A 163 18.08 12.81 12.56
C GLY A 163 16.93 12.85 13.54
N LEU A 164 16.34 11.69 13.84
CA LEU A 164 15.51 11.39 15.02
C LEU A 164 14.83 12.62 15.67
N SER A 165 13.96 13.29 14.91
CA SER A 165 13.13 14.31 15.53
C SER A 165 12.07 13.63 16.40
N THR A 166 12.25 13.66 17.70
CA THR A 166 11.26 13.27 18.72
C THR A 166 9.99 14.13 18.68
N ASN A 167 9.81 14.92 17.62
CA ASN A 167 8.84 16.01 17.53
C ASN A 167 7.84 15.85 16.38
N VAL A 168 7.59 14.60 15.94
CA VAL A 168 6.61 14.31 14.88
C VAL A 168 5.20 14.64 15.39
N PRO A 169 4.41 15.44 14.66
CA PRO A 169 3.02 15.69 15.01
C PRO A 169 2.21 14.39 15.03
N ARG A 170 1.29 14.29 15.99
CA ARG A 170 0.35 13.16 16.08
C ARG A 170 -1.07 13.68 15.85
N VAL A 171 -1.80 12.91 15.06
CA VAL A 171 -3.23 13.09 14.80
C VAL A 171 -3.93 11.80 15.22
N THR A 172 -4.83 11.84 16.18
CA THR A 172 -5.61 10.68 16.60
C THR A 172 -7.09 10.93 16.33
N LEU A 173 -7.69 10.10 15.50
CA LEU A 173 -9.13 10.10 15.24
C LEU A 173 -9.76 8.96 16.05
N TYR A 174 -10.76 9.30 16.84
CA TYR A 174 -11.51 8.36 17.66
C TYR A 174 -12.88 8.14 17.04
N LEU A 175 -13.22 6.89 16.75
CA LEU A 175 -14.52 6.47 16.23
C LEU A 175 -15.26 5.62 17.26
N PRO A 176 -16.59 5.69 17.37
CA PRO A 176 -17.37 4.81 18.23
C PRO A 176 -17.01 3.34 18.05
N GLU A 177 -16.89 2.61 19.16
CA GLU A 177 -16.62 1.17 19.11
C GLU A 177 -17.74 0.43 18.34
N GLY A 178 -17.35 -0.45 17.42
CA GLY A 178 -18.29 -1.20 16.58
C GLY A 178 -18.99 -0.37 15.51
N MET A 179 -18.55 0.85 15.25
CA MET A 179 -19.07 1.66 14.14
C MET A 179 -18.83 0.95 12.81
N GLU A 180 -19.88 0.84 12.00
CA GLU A 180 -19.82 0.30 10.65
C GLU A 180 -19.95 1.42 9.64
N LEU A 181 -18.96 1.56 8.75
CA LEU A 181 -18.94 2.55 7.69
C LEU A 181 -19.45 1.98 6.37
N GLU A 182 -19.96 2.85 5.51
CA GLU A 182 -20.14 2.52 4.09
C GLU A 182 -18.78 2.60 3.37
N ASN A 183 -18.05 3.72 3.57
CA ASN A 183 -16.73 3.91 2.99
C ASN A 183 -15.71 4.47 3.99
N LEU A 184 -14.49 3.96 3.94
CA LEU A 184 -13.30 4.55 4.52
C LEU A 184 -12.26 4.75 3.41
N ASP A 185 -11.95 5.99 3.08
CA ASP A 185 -10.88 6.35 2.13
C ASP A 185 -9.78 7.09 2.89
N GLY A 186 -8.59 6.49 2.92
CA GLY A 186 -7.41 6.98 3.62
C GLY A 186 -6.21 7.16 2.72
N GLN A 187 -5.74 8.40 2.60
CA GLN A 187 -4.52 8.74 1.87
C GLN A 187 -3.49 9.29 2.85
N PHE A 188 -2.38 8.58 3.02
CA PHE A 188 -1.33 8.88 3.98
C PHE A 188 -0.01 9.13 3.26
N GLY A 189 0.54 10.34 3.41
CA GLY A 189 1.77 10.74 2.72
C GLY A 189 2.99 10.02 3.26
N ALA A 190 3.40 10.33 4.49
CA ALA A 190 4.58 9.73 5.11
C ALA A 190 4.44 9.64 6.64
N GLY A 191 5.11 8.68 7.26
CA GLY A 191 5.15 8.55 8.72
C GLY A 191 4.64 7.21 9.21
N TYR A 192 3.81 7.22 10.22
CA TYR A 192 3.24 6.02 10.81
C TYR A 192 1.71 6.10 10.80
N PHE A 193 1.09 5.08 10.27
CA PHE A 193 -0.36 4.92 10.30
C PHE A 193 -0.73 3.71 11.19
N TYR A 194 -1.59 3.93 12.16
CA TYR A 194 -2.14 2.88 13.00
C TYR A 194 -3.67 2.87 12.92
N MET A 195 -4.25 1.71 12.72
CA MET A 195 -5.69 1.48 12.79
C MET A 195 -5.99 0.35 13.76
N ASP A 196 -6.87 0.61 14.73
CA ASP A 196 -7.41 -0.41 15.64
C ASP A 196 -8.35 -1.38 14.89
N ALA A 197 -9.52 -1.68 15.36
CA ALA A 197 -10.50 -2.50 14.65
C ALA A 197 -11.45 -1.61 13.82
N MET A 198 -11.69 -2.01 12.55
CA MET A 198 -12.60 -1.29 11.66
C MET A 198 -13.50 -2.24 10.90
N LYS A 199 -14.78 -1.82 10.73
CA LYS A 199 -15.77 -2.46 9.86
C LYS A 199 -16.31 -1.48 8.85
N ALA A 200 -16.32 -1.87 7.57
CA ALA A 200 -16.87 -1.05 6.50
C ALA A 200 -17.45 -1.91 5.36
N GLN A 201 -18.14 -1.27 4.40
CA GLN A 201 -18.46 -1.95 3.14
C GLN A 201 -17.27 -1.88 2.19
N GLN A 202 -16.68 -0.69 2.05
CA GLN A 202 -15.52 -0.45 1.19
C GLN A 202 -14.42 0.26 1.98
N VAL A 203 -13.18 -0.16 1.78
CA VAL A 203 -12.00 0.44 2.39
C VAL A 203 -10.92 0.65 1.35
N GLY A 204 -10.49 1.89 1.19
CA GLY A 204 -9.33 2.29 0.40
C GLY A 204 -8.25 2.88 1.32
N ILE A 205 -7.04 2.32 1.32
CA ILE A 205 -5.90 2.82 2.10
C ILE A 205 -4.68 2.93 1.21
N ASN A 206 -4.20 4.16 1.04
CA ASN A 206 -2.98 4.44 0.30
C ASN A 206 -1.93 5.04 1.22
N VAL A 207 -0.78 4.37 1.37
CA VAL A 207 0.35 4.83 2.17
C VAL A 207 1.53 5.12 1.25
N GLY A 208 1.95 6.38 1.16
CA GLY A 208 3.06 6.77 0.29
C GLY A 208 4.39 6.22 0.78
N ALA A 209 4.81 6.58 2.00
CA ALA A 209 6.05 6.10 2.60
C ALA A 209 5.94 6.04 4.13
N GLY A 210 6.39 4.96 4.73
CA GLY A 210 6.37 4.77 6.18
C GLY A 210 5.73 3.46 6.60
N ASP A 211 5.50 3.34 7.89
CA ASP A 211 4.96 2.12 8.46
C ASP A 211 3.44 2.20 8.63
N CYS A 212 2.77 1.09 8.36
CA CYS A 212 1.31 0.93 8.50
C CYS A 212 1.02 -0.28 9.37
N ASP A 213 0.25 -0.10 10.43
CA ASP A 213 -0.16 -1.17 11.35
C ASP A 213 -1.69 -1.18 11.43
N ILE A 214 -2.31 -2.23 10.93
CA ILE A 214 -3.75 -2.46 10.92
C ILE A 214 -4.04 -3.67 11.80
N ARG A 215 -4.65 -3.44 12.95
CA ARG A 215 -4.93 -4.53 13.88
C ARG A 215 -6.01 -5.47 13.38
N SER A 216 -7.13 -4.94 12.88
CA SER A 216 -8.23 -5.73 12.35
C SER A 216 -9.06 -4.94 11.35
N LEU A 217 -9.31 -5.52 10.20
CA LEU A 217 -10.13 -4.94 9.14
C LEU A 217 -11.14 -5.96 8.61
N GLU A 218 -12.44 -5.65 8.76
CA GLU A 218 -13.52 -6.40 8.17
C GLU A 218 -14.26 -5.52 7.15
N ALA A 219 -14.32 -5.94 5.89
CA ALA A 219 -15.04 -5.20 4.86
C ALA A 219 -15.58 -6.13 3.78
N LYS A 220 -16.38 -5.60 2.83
CA LYS A 220 -16.71 -6.36 1.63
C LYS A 220 -15.63 -6.22 0.56
N GLU A 221 -15.09 -5.02 0.44
CA GLU A 221 -14.08 -4.71 -0.56
C GLU A 221 -12.95 -3.89 0.07
N VAL A 222 -11.73 -4.31 -0.15
CA VAL A 222 -10.53 -3.70 0.43
C VAL A 222 -9.52 -3.44 -0.68
N ASP A 223 -9.05 -2.20 -0.78
CA ASP A 223 -7.93 -1.80 -1.62
C ASP A 223 -6.85 -1.16 -0.73
N ILE A 224 -5.72 -1.83 -0.60
CA ILE A 224 -4.59 -1.34 0.20
C ILE A 224 -3.36 -1.24 -0.67
N SER A 225 -2.78 -0.05 -0.71
CA SER A 225 -1.55 0.21 -1.45
C SER A 225 -0.50 0.84 -0.57
N SER A 226 0.73 0.33 -0.61
CA SER A 226 1.90 0.91 0.05
C SER A 226 3.00 1.17 -0.98
N GLY A 227 3.48 2.42 -1.05
CA GLY A 227 4.59 2.78 -1.93
C GLY A 227 5.92 2.27 -1.40
N ALA A 228 6.29 2.62 -0.17
CA ALA A 228 7.54 2.19 0.47
C ALA A 228 7.39 2.16 2.00
N GLY A 229 7.89 1.11 2.64
CA GLY A 229 7.82 0.92 4.10
C GLY A 229 7.22 -0.41 4.50
N ASN A 230 6.97 -0.58 5.78
CA ASN A 230 6.46 -1.82 6.30
C ASN A 230 4.96 -1.74 6.54
N MET A 231 4.27 -2.85 6.33
CA MET A 231 2.85 -2.99 6.60
C MET A 231 2.60 -4.25 7.43
N ASP A 232 1.99 -4.07 8.58
CA ASP A 232 1.59 -5.16 9.46
C ASP A 232 0.06 -5.20 9.55
N ILE A 233 -0.55 -6.34 9.21
CA ILE A 233 -2.00 -6.55 9.28
C ILE A 233 -2.28 -7.75 10.18
N GLY A 234 -2.94 -7.50 11.32
CA GLY A 234 -3.30 -8.57 12.25
C GLY A 234 -4.40 -9.48 11.68
N LEU A 235 -5.52 -8.91 11.31
CA LEU A 235 -6.66 -9.62 10.70
C LEU A 235 -7.19 -8.85 9.50
N LEU A 236 -7.27 -9.52 8.36
CA LEU A 236 -8.03 -9.06 7.20
C LEU A 236 -9.14 -10.06 6.89
N LYS A 237 -10.39 -9.59 6.89
CA LYS A 237 -11.55 -10.37 6.49
C LYS A 237 -12.39 -9.60 5.47
N THR A 238 -12.49 -10.14 4.26
CA THR A 238 -13.18 -9.45 3.15
C THR A 238 -13.70 -10.43 2.09
N GLU A 239 -14.64 -9.95 1.28
CA GLU A 239 -15.04 -10.68 0.08
C GLU A 239 -13.96 -10.50 -1.01
N LYS A 240 -13.53 -9.26 -1.24
CA LYS A 240 -12.54 -8.92 -2.26
C LYS A 240 -11.40 -8.09 -1.69
N ALA A 241 -10.18 -8.43 -2.06
CA ALA A 241 -9.01 -7.66 -1.69
C ALA A 241 -8.12 -7.36 -2.90
N ALA A 242 -7.68 -6.11 -3.00
CA ALA A 242 -6.55 -5.70 -3.81
C ALA A 242 -5.45 -5.17 -2.88
N ILE A 243 -4.28 -5.82 -2.87
CA ILE A 243 -3.17 -5.47 -1.98
C ILE A 243 -1.92 -5.27 -2.81
N ASN A 244 -1.37 -4.05 -2.79
CA ASN A 244 -0.23 -3.67 -3.60
C ASN A 244 0.89 -3.12 -2.71
N VAL A 245 2.06 -3.74 -2.74
CA VAL A 245 3.25 -3.28 -2.04
C VAL A 245 4.36 -2.97 -3.04
N GLY A 246 4.72 -1.70 -3.16
CA GLY A 246 5.76 -1.26 -4.09
C GLY A 246 7.15 -1.73 -3.66
N ALA A 247 7.61 -1.25 -2.51
CA ALA A 247 8.91 -1.61 -1.94
C ALA A 247 8.81 -1.62 -0.40
N GLY A 248 9.12 -2.75 0.22
CA GLY A 248 9.03 -2.92 1.67
C GLY A 248 8.50 -4.29 2.06
N ASP A 249 8.18 -4.43 3.32
CA ASP A 249 7.74 -5.71 3.86
C ASP A 249 6.26 -5.64 4.27
N LEU A 250 5.51 -6.70 3.95
CA LEU A 250 4.15 -6.92 4.40
C LEU A 250 4.12 -8.16 5.29
N THR A 251 3.61 -8.01 6.51
CA THR A 251 3.28 -9.15 7.37
C THR A 251 1.77 -9.19 7.59
N MET A 252 1.17 -10.36 7.44
CA MET A 252 -0.24 -10.57 7.71
C MET A 252 -0.42 -11.81 8.60
N GLU A 253 -1.00 -11.62 9.79
CA GLU A 253 -1.15 -12.73 10.73
C GLU A 253 -2.30 -13.66 10.32
N TRP A 254 -3.42 -13.09 9.86
CA TRP A 254 -4.57 -13.84 9.37
C TRP A 254 -5.27 -13.15 8.22
N MET A 255 -5.56 -13.89 7.15
CA MET A 255 -6.29 -13.42 5.98
C MET A 255 -7.47 -14.35 5.66
N GLU A 256 -8.67 -13.79 5.50
CA GLU A 256 -9.88 -14.52 5.06
C GLU A 256 -10.51 -13.79 3.87
N ILE A 257 -10.36 -14.38 2.68
CA ILE A 257 -10.89 -13.84 1.42
C ILE A 257 -11.95 -14.84 0.90
N SER A 258 -13.17 -14.35 0.66
CA SER A 258 -14.26 -15.24 0.26
C SER A 258 -14.61 -15.23 -1.23
N ASP A 259 -14.10 -14.26 -2.02
CA ASP A 259 -14.39 -14.15 -3.45
C ASP A 259 -13.11 -13.97 -4.29
N ASN A 260 -12.43 -12.82 -4.23
CA ASN A 260 -11.28 -12.54 -5.07
C ASN A 260 -10.12 -11.89 -4.33
N LEU A 261 -8.88 -12.34 -4.62
CA LEU A 261 -7.64 -11.74 -4.15
C LEU A 261 -6.77 -11.31 -5.32
N ASP A 262 -6.46 -10.02 -5.42
CA ASP A 262 -5.36 -9.47 -6.22
C ASP A 262 -4.23 -9.04 -5.30
N PHE A 263 -3.07 -9.68 -5.39
CA PHE A 263 -1.95 -9.46 -4.50
C PHE A 263 -0.66 -9.22 -5.29
N SER A 264 -0.08 -8.06 -5.13
CA SER A 264 1.12 -7.69 -5.86
C SER A 264 2.23 -7.18 -4.95
N ILE A 265 3.46 -7.65 -5.18
CA ILE A 265 4.65 -7.10 -4.54
C ILE A 265 5.72 -6.78 -5.59
N GLY A 266 6.20 -5.54 -5.58
CA GLY A 266 7.25 -5.09 -6.49
C GLY A 266 8.63 -5.56 -6.05
N MET A 267 9.11 -5.05 -4.92
CA MET A 267 10.42 -5.35 -4.31
C MET A 267 10.23 -5.43 -2.80
N GLY A 268 10.58 -6.52 -2.18
CA GLY A 268 10.46 -6.70 -0.74
C GLY A 268 9.97 -8.08 -0.38
N HIS A 269 9.35 -8.19 0.77
CA HIS A 269 8.90 -9.48 1.29
C HIS A 269 7.43 -9.39 1.76
N ALA A 270 6.63 -10.38 1.37
CA ALA A 270 5.28 -10.54 1.91
C ALA A 270 5.16 -11.89 2.60
N ASP A 271 4.70 -11.87 3.84
CA ASP A 271 4.54 -13.05 4.68
C ASP A 271 3.11 -13.13 5.24
N VAL A 272 2.28 -13.99 4.67
CA VAL A 272 0.94 -14.32 5.17
C VAL A 272 1.05 -15.58 6.03
N LYS A 273 1.02 -15.40 7.34
CA LYS A 273 1.25 -16.45 8.35
C LYS A 273 0.18 -17.54 8.33
N ALA A 274 -1.07 -17.15 8.09
CA ALA A 274 -2.18 -18.05 7.94
C ALA A 274 -3.31 -17.37 7.15
N GLY A 275 -4.09 -18.15 6.39
CA GLY A 275 -5.23 -17.57 5.67
C GLY A 275 -6.10 -18.59 4.97
N VAL A 276 -7.25 -18.10 4.51
CA VAL A 276 -8.20 -18.82 3.66
C VAL A 276 -8.53 -17.96 2.46
N ILE A 277 -8.41 -18.53 1.28
CA ILE A 277 -8.90 -17.93 0.04
C ILE A 277 -9.96 -18.89 -0.52
N ALA A 278 -11.24 -18.53 -0.42
CA ALA A 278 -12.36 -19.36 -0.87
C ALA A 278 -12.86 -18.96 -2.26
N GLY A 279 -12.05 -18.26 -3.04
CA GLY A 279 -12.34 -17.78 -4.38
C GLY A 279 -11.12 -17.81 -5.29
N ASP A 280 -11.13 -16.92 -6.28
CA ASP A 280 -10.01 -16.79 -7.22
C ASP A 280 -8.89 -15.92 -6.63
N ALA A 281 -7.64 -16.19 -7.03
CA ALA A 281 -6.49 -15.40 -6.60
C ALA A 281 -5.55 -15.10 -7.76
N ASN A 282 -5.01 -13.89 -7.77
CA ASN A 282 -3.96 -13.44 -8.66
C ASN A 282 -2.78 -12.92 -7.83
N LEU A 283 -1.60 -13.50 -8.02
CA LEU A 283 -0.41 -13.20 -7.24
C LEU A 283 0.72 -12.76 -8.17
N ASP A 284 1.11 -11.49 -8.07
CA ASP A 284 2.19 -10.91 -8.86
C ASP A 284 3.42 -10.62 -7.99
N CYS A 285 4.55 -11.23 -8.29
CA CYS A 285 5.81 -10.99 -7.62
C CYS A 285 6.87 -10.50 -8.59
N GLY A 286 7.29 -9.25 -8.44
CA GLY A 286 8.33 -8.65 -9.30
C GLY A 286 9.73 -9.19 -9.02
N MET A 287 10.39 -8.64 -8.02
CA MET A 287 11.76 -8.97 -7.58
C MET A 287 11.83 -9.33 -6.09
N GLY A 288 10.69 -9.48 -5.44
CA GLY A 288 10.58 -9.78 -4.02
C GLY A 288 10.26 -11.23 -3.75
N ASP A 289 9.76 -11.49 -2.56
CA ASP A 289 9.33 -12.80 -2.12
C ASP A 289 7.92 -12.75 -1.56
N ILE A 290 7.07 -13.69 -1.95
CA ILE A 290 5.74 -13.91 -1.36
C ILE A 290 5.75 -15.26 -0.68
N VAL A 291 5.38 -15.32 0.59
CA VAL A 291 5.18 -16.55 1.35
C VAL A 291 3.77 -16.54 1.93
N MET A 292 3.01 -17.59 1.65
CA MET A 292 1.65 -17.75 2.17
C MET A 292 1.44 -19.14 2.73
N ALA A 293 0.89 -19.22 3.94
CA ALA A 293 0.36 -20.44 4.50
C ALA A 293 -1.18 -20.38 4.44
N LEU A 294 -1.77 -21.26 3.64
CA LEU A 294 -3.21 -21.27 3.39
C LEU A 294 -3.86 -22.52 3.95
N GLU A 295 -5.01 -22.39 4.58
CA GLU A 295 -5.87 -23.54 4.91
C GLU A 295 -6.52 -24.07 3.63
N GLY A 296 -6.63 -25.39 3.50
CA GLY A 296 -7.24 -26.04 2.35
C GLY A 296 -6.28 -26.93 1.56
N SER A 297 -6.46 -27.02 0.27
CA SER A 297 -5.69 -27.92 -0.57
C SER A 297 -5.31 -27.27 -1.89
N GLU A 298 -4.12 -27.60 -2.40
CA GLU A 298 -3.73 -27.22 -3.77
C GLU A 298 -4.69 -27.78 -4.83
N ALA A 299 -5.49 -28.80 -4.48
CA ALA A 299 -6.49 -29.40 -5.38
C ALA A 299 -7.74 -28.52 -5.56
N ASP A 300 -7.94 -27.51 -4.71
CA ASP A 300 -9.08 -26.61 -4.77
C ASP A 300 -8.93 -25.56 -5.89
N TYR A 301 -7.74 -25.51 -6.54
CA TYR A 301 -7.41 -24.53 -7.57
C TYR A 301 -6.94 -25.15 -8.88
N ASN A 302 -7.38 -24.59 -9.98
CA ASN A 302 -6.64 -24.60 -11.24
C ASN A 302 -5.59 -23.48 -11.16
N SER A 303 -4.40 -23.67 -11.75
CA SER A 303 -3.36 -22.64 -11.62
C SER A 303 -2.65 -22.39 -12.93
N THR A 304 -2.41 -21.13 -13.24
CA THR A 304 -1.49 -20.68 -14.26
C THR A 304 -0.28 -20.09 -13.54
N ILE A 305 0.91 -20.60 -13.83
CA ILE A 305 2.14 -20.20 -13.13
C ILE A 305 3.14 -19.72 -14.16
N GLY A 306 3.40 -18.42 -14.17
CA GLY A 306 4.45 -17.77 -14.95
C GLY A 306 5.72 -17.58 -14.12
N CYS A 307 6.85 -18.13 -14.58
CA CYS A 307 8.15 -17.95 -13.94
C CYS A 307 9.15 -17.35 -14.92
N GLY A 308 9.63 -16.14 -14.61
CA GLY A 308 10.74 -15.52 -15.33
C GLY A 308 12.09 -16.16 -14.96
N MET A 309 12.83 -15.53 -14.08
CA MET A 309 14.09 -16.05 -13.49
C MET A 309 13.91 -16.47 -12.03
N GLY A 310 12.68 -16.43 -11.54
CA GLY A 310 12.32 -16.74 -10.16
C GLY A 310 11.98 -18.21 -9.93
N THR A 311 11.34 -18.46 -8.80
CA THR A 311 10.88 -19.79 -8.40
C THR A 311 9.49 -19.67 -7.79
N VAL A 312 8.58 -20.56 -8.20
CA VAL A 312 7.27 -20.69 -7.57
C VAL A 312 7.15 -22.07 -6.93
N GLN A 313 6.88 -22.11 -5.64
CA GLN A 313 6.45 -23.30 -4.92
C GLN A 313 4.94 -23.22 -4.71
N PHE A 314 4.19 -24.16 -5.29
CA PHE A 314 2.76 -24.27 -5.12
C PHE A 314 2.44 -25.64 -4.51
N GLY A 315 2.09 -25.65 -3.24
CA GLY A 315 1.97 -26.87 -2.45
C GLY A 315 3.29 -27.65 -2.41
N ASN A 316 3.25 -28.88 -2.91
CA ASN A 316 4.42 -29.76 -2.97
C ASN A 316 5.23 -29.63 -4.28
N SER A 317 4.75 -28.85 -5.24
CA SER A 317 5.37 -28.71 -6.55
C SER A 317 6.22 -27.45 -6.64
N VAL A 318 7.35 -27.53 -7.35
CA VAL A 318 8.27 -26.39 -7.56
C VAL A 318 8.41 -26.15 -9.07
N PHE A 319 8.19 -24.91 -9.47
CA PHE A 319 8.24 -24.46 -10.85
C PHE A 319 9.38 -23.45 -11.02
N GLN A 320 10.10 -23.58 -12.11
CA GLN A 320 11.20 -22.69 -12.48
C GLN A 320 11.14 -22.45 -13.99
N THR A 321 11.24 -21.22 -14.39
CA THR A 321 11.35 -20.76 -15.77
C THR A 321 10.24 -21.26 -16.72
N GLY A 322 9.48 -20.34 -17.26
CA GLY A 322 8.44 -20.59 -18.25
C GLY A 322 7.03 -20.66 -17.66
N ASP A 323 6.08 -20.95 -18.53
CA ASP A 323 4.67 -20.98 -18.19
C ASP A 323 4.21 -22.41 -17.93
N HIS A 324 3.47 -22.60 -16.87
CA HIS A 324 2.95 -23.89 -16.44
C HIS A 324 1.45 -23.76 -16.19
N GLU A 325 0.68 -24.69 -16.71
CA GLU A 325 -0.76 -24.76 -16.52
C GLU A 325 -1.11 -26.03 -15.74
N ILE A 326 -1.89 -25.89 -14.68
CA ILE A 326 -2.37 -26.97 -13.85
C ILE A 326 -3.89 -26.93 -13.86
N ASN A 327 -4.51 -27.86 -14.56
CA ASN A 327 -5.96 -28.00 -14.60
C ASN A 327 -6.39 -29.25 -13.82
N ARG A 328 -7.03 -29.00 -12.68
CA ARG A 328 -7.58 -30.05 -11.79
C ARG A 328 -9.09 -30.20 -11.90
N GLY A 329 -9.74 -29.34 -12.72
CA GLY A 329 -11.21 -29.23 -12.75
C GLY A 329 -11.77 -28.61 -11.48
N ALA A 330 -10.97 -27.83 -10.79
CA ALA A 330 -11.34 -27.12 -9.57
C ALA A 330 -12.34 -25.98 -9.88
N ALA A 331 -13.03 -25.50 -8.85
CA ALA A 331 -14.00 -24.41 -8.99
C ALA A 331 -13.29 -23.05 -9.08
N HIS A 332 -12.11 -22.92 -8.49
CA HIS A 332 -11.37 -21.67 -8.38
C HIS A 332 -10.07 -21.70 -9.16
N THR A 333 -9.54 -20.52 -9.45
CA THR A 333 -8.25 -20.31 -10.12
C THR A 333 -7.27 -19.61 -9.19
N MET A 334 -5.99 -19.94 -9.31
CA MET A 334 -4.90 -19.22 -8.67
C MET A 334 -3.81 -18.97 -9.71
N ASP A 335 -3.77 -17.76 -10.22
CA ASP A 335 -2.78 -17.32 -11.20
C ASP A 335 -1.59 -16.70 -10.48
N ILE A 336 -0.37 -17.12 -10.84
CA ILE A 336 0.86 -16.72 -10.14
C ILE A 336 1.89 -16.29 -11.16
N ASP A 337 2.29 -15.03 -11.13
CA ASP A 337 3.37 -14.50 -11.93
C ASP A 337 4.56 -14.11 -11.06
N CYS A 338 5.72 -14.73 -11.32
CA CYS A 338 6.96 -14.46 -10.60
C CYS A 338 8.08 -14.05 -11.55
N GLY A 339 8.51 -12.78 -11.44
CA GLY A 339 9.57 -12.24 -12.29
C GLY A 339 10.97 -12.78 -11.94
N MET A 340 11.60 -12.23 -10.90
CA MET A 340 12.97 -12.58 -10.46
C MET A 340 13.04 -12.98 -8.98
N GLY A 341 11.92 -13.05 -8.30
CA GLY A 341 11.81 -13.34 -6.89
C GLY A 341 11.41 -14.78 -6.60
N SER A 342 10.70 -14.97 -5.52
CA SER A 342 10.11 -16.27 -5.19
C SER A 342 8.65 -16.13 -4.70
N VAL A 343 7.83 -17.12 -5.05
CA VAL A 343 6.49 -17.25 -4.48
C VAL A 343 6.37 -18.64 -3.86
N GLY A 344 6.06 -18.70 -2.58
CA GLY A 344 5.86 -19.95 -1.84
C GLY A 344 4.45 -20.00 -1.24
N ILE A 345 3.64 -20.94 -1.71
CA ILE A 345 2.31 -21.19 -1.18
C ILE A 345 2.29 -22.59 -0.58
N GLN A 346 2.01 -22.67 0.70
CA GLN A 346 1.87 -23.91 1.45
C GLN A 346 0.42 -24.10 1.89
N PHE A 347 -0.11 -25.30 1.68
CA PHE A 347 -1.45 -25.66 2.13
C PHE A 347 -1.36 -26.54 3.41
N GLN A 348 -2.24 -26.25 4.37
CA GLN A 348 -2.27 -26.90 5.68
C GLN A 348 -3.61 -27.59 5.94
#